data_95a9ff7bff558b76f8b199965b45a949
#
_entry.id   95a9ff7bff558b76f8b199965b45a949
#
_cell.length_a   1.000
_cell.length_b   1.000
_cell.length_c   1.000
_cell.angle_alpha   90.00
_cell.angle_beta   90.00
_cell.angle_gamma   90.00
#
_symmetry.space_group_name_H-M   'P 1'
#
loop_
_entity.id
_entity.type
_entity.pdbx_description
1 polymer ?
#
loop_
_entity_poly.entity_id
_entity_poly.type
_entity_poly.pdbx_seq_one_letter_code
_entity_poly.pdbx_strand_id
1 'polypeptide(L)'
;MKRQRSPAVLLLLSVTLAGCAAMRQGMEGHENVVARVDGFTLTIEHAAELLAATTEQIAPAVPLVVDPVTDLWIGYTLLAIEFASPDTFSDVHFTLLVGLDMDQQLVWQLHENVIMQQAGLIDSTLRESYEREQPYARVQAQHILVRVPGSASAAQADSLHDFAESLRDRILNGEDFDQLARTYSDDPSSASRGGQLDWFERGRLVPEVEEVVFGLQPGEISEVIRSSFGYHVFKVTDRESPDFEAVSETYARELMDRRLPELEQAYIDSLFDAADVQFTPGVDILARQLATLPKLERLSPAERAAEMATYRGGALTVGEYADFVVRGSPNSRSVFAGADSARVITLLRELVRNELLVTAARRQGYTLPETEADSLRNEAVQELTIACTLAGFQRDELLAGDSAITAAVDRVMVEVLTRQRSPRALERVALALEAGHAVQVYSDRFPAVIARLVELRPPGRVTPEEVFEPGATPGPRS
;
A
#
# COMPACT_ATOMS: atom_id res chain seq x y z
N MET A 1 37.15 -76.03 -30.63
CA MET A 1 36.95 -74.75 -29.99
C MET A 1 35.72 -74.03 -30.62
N LYS A 2 34.53 -74.12 -29.99
CA LYS A 2 33.30 -73.55 -30.47
C LYS A 2 33.15 -72.18 -29.79
N ARG A 3 33.06 -71.09 -30.56
CA ARG A 3 32.72 -69.73 -30.07
C ARG A 3 31.22 -69.64 -29.94
N GLN A 4 30.74 -69.51 -28.72
CA GLN A 4 29.39 -69.12 -28.41
C GLN A 4 29.22 -67.64 -28.77
N ARG A 5 28.17 -67.28 -29.55
CA ARG A 5 27.72 -65.93 -29.81
C ARG A 5 26.67 -65.62 -28.79
N SER A 6 26.88 -64.55 -28.02
CA SER A 6 25.96 -64.01 -26.98
C SER A 6 24.68 -63.38 -27.60
N PRO A 7 23.51 -63.54 -26.97
CA PRO A 7 22.25 -63.01 -27.47
C PRO A 7 21.92 -61.56 -26.95
N ALA A 8 22.96 -60.72 -26.80
CA ALA A 8 22.80 -59.41 -26.20
C ALA A 8 22.42 -58.25 -27.16
N VAL A 9 22.33 -58.53 -28.47
CA VAL A 9 22.07 -57.42 -29.47
C VAL A 9 20.61 -57.28 -29.86
N LEU A 10 19.72 -58.23 -29.51
CA LEU A 10 18.29 -58.13 -29.88
C LEU A 10 17.41 -57.37 -28.86
N LEU A 11 17.92 -57.07 -27.65
CA LEU A 11 17.12 -56.39 -26.61
C LEU A 11 17.22 -54.85 -26.68
N LEU A 12 18.22 -54.30 -27.36
CA LEU A 12 18.39 -52.83 -27.47
C LEU A 12 17.54 -52.15 -28.55
N LEU A 13 17.06 -52.90 -29.54
CA LEU A 13 16.20 -52.32 -30.60
C LEU A 13 14.70 -52.23 -30.22
N SER A 14 14.25 -53.01 -29.24
CA SER A 14 12.86 -52.98 -28.80
C SER A 14 12.55 -51.85 -27.82
N VAL A 15 13.58 -51.36 -27.07
CA VAL A 15 13.40 -50.25 -26.10
C VAL A 15 13.37 -48.90 -26.82
N THR A 16 14.08 -48.74 -27.93
CA THR A 16 14.07 -47.48 -28.71
C THR A 16 12.77 -47.25 -29.47
N LEU A 17 12.10 -48.32 -29.92
CA LEU A 17 10.80 -48.20 -30.61
C LEU A 17 9.63 -47.92 -29.65
N ALA A 18 9.70 -48.47 -28.42
CA ALA A 18 8.69 -48.17 -27.38
C ALA A 18 8.85 -46.74 -26.83
N GLY A 19 10.07 -46.21 -26.70
CA GLY A 19 10.33 -44.84 -26.31
C GLY A 19 9.84 -43.81 -27.35
N CYS A 20 10.03 -44.12 -28.66
CA CYS A 20 9.50 -43.23 -29.72
C CYS A 20 7.98 -43.29 -29.84
N ALA A 21 7.33 -44.41 -29.55
CA ALA A 21 5.88 -44.52 -29.56
C ALA A 21 5.25 -43.82 -28.35
N ALA A 22 5.82 -43.92 -27.15
CA ALA A 22 5.39 -43.19 -25.96
C ALA A 22 5.64 -41.69 -26.09
N MET A 23 6.77 -41.29 -26.71
CA MET A 23 7.08 -39.90 -27.00
C MET A 23 6.13 -39.31 -28.08
N ARG A 24 5.74 -40.11 -29.07
CA ARG A 24 4.76 -39.73 -30.10
C ARG A 24 3.35 -39.66 -29.55
N GLN A 25 2.91 -40.58 -28.71
CA GLN A 25 1.62 -40.49 -27.99
C GLN A 25 1.57 -39.30 -27.02
N GLY A 26 2.69 -38.98 -26.35
CA GLY A 26 2.81 -37.78 -25.55
C GLY A 26 2.71 -36.49 -26.40
N MET A 27 3.28 -36.48 -27.60
CA MET A 27 3.20 -35.32 -28.52
C MET A 27 1.83 -35.19 -29.20
N GLU A 28 1.19 -36.29 -29.60
CA GLU A 28 -0.15 -36.28 -30.20
C GLU A 28 -1.24 -35.85 -29.19
N GLY A 29 -1.07 -36.14 -27.90
CA GLY A 29 -1.97 -35.71 -26.83
C GLY A 29 -1.93 -34.23 -26.51
N HIS A 30 -0.93 -33.49 -27.01
CA HIS A 30 -0.78 -32.06 -26.79
C HIS A 30 -1.22 -31.17 -27.97
N GLU A 31 -1.40 -31.76 -29.18
CA GLU A 31 -1.69 -30.97 -30.39
C GLU A 31 -3.02 -30.20 -30.34
N ASN A 32 -4.01 -30.63 -29.55
CA ASN A 32 -5.34 -30.02 -29.47
C ASN A 32 -5.67 -29.37 -28.13
N VAL A 33 -4.69 -29.15 -27.25
CA VAL A 33 -4.91 -28.58 -25.91
C VAL A 33 -4.43 -27.14 -25.85
N VAL A 34 -5.26 -26.26 -25.32
CA VAL A 34 -5.02 -24.82 -25.11
C VAL A 34 -4.51 -24.57 -23.69
N ALA A 35 -5.10 -25.24 -22.71
CA ALA A 35 -4.69 -25.17 -21.32
C ALA A 35 -4.91 -26.51 -20.61
N ARG A 36 -4.15 -26.75 -19.56
CA ARG A 36 -4.29 -27.88 -18.66
C ARG A 36 -4.19 -27.44 -17.22
N VAL A 37 -5.08 -27.94 -16.38
CA VAL A 37 -5.07 -27.79 -14.93
C VAL A 37 -5.17 -29.20 -14.35
N ASP A 38 -4.08 -29.72 -13.80
CA ASP A 38 -3.97 -31.13 -13.36
C ASP A 38 -4.47 -32.13 -14.42
N GLY A 39 -5.58 -32.84 -14.13
CA GLY A 39 -6.23 -33.77 -15.05
C GLY A 39 -7.22 -33.14 -16.05
N PHE A 40 -7.56 -31.87 -15.86
CA PHE A 40 -8.55 -31.15 -16.69
C PHE A 40 -7.88 -30.50 -17.89
N THR A 41 -8.55 -30.49 -19.05
CA THR A 41 -8.00 -29.94 -20.29
C THR A 41 -9.00 -29.05 -21.00
N LEU A 42 -8.56 -27.85 -21.40
CA LEU A 42 -9.26 -27.01 -22.34
C LEU A 42 -8.73 -27.29 -23.75
N THR A 43 -9.56 -27.87 -24.60
CA THR A 43 -9.17 -28.15 -25.99
C THR A 43 -9.40 -26.96 -26.90
N ILE A 44 -8.79 -26.96 -28.11
CA ILE A 44 -9.03 -25.96 -29.15
C ILE A 44 -10.52 -25.89 -29.51
N GLU A 45 -11.16 -27.04 -29.69
CA GLU A 45 -12.60 -27.15 -30.01
C GLU A 45 -13.43 -26.51 -28.91
N HIS A 46 -13.24 -26.93 -27.67
CA HIS A 46 -13.99 -26.44 -26.52
C HIS A 46 -13.81 -24.93 -26.29
N ALA A 47 -12.57 -24.42 -26.38
CA ALA A 47 -12.30 -22.99 -26.30
C ALA A 47 -13.01 -22.18 -27.39
N ALA A 48 -13.04 -22.71 -28.61
CA ALA A 48 -13.76 -22.09 -29.71
C ALA A 48 -15.29 -22.13 -29.53
N GLU A 49 -15.85 -23.20 -28.98
CA GLU A 49 -17.29 -23.33 -28.63
C GLU A 49 -17.69 -22.33 -27.54
N LEU A 50 -16.89 -22.20 -26.46
CA LEU A 50 -17.10 -21.20 -25.41
C LEU A 50 -17.10 -19.77 -25.98
N LEU A 51 -16.13 -19.45 -26.84
CA LEU A 51 -16.09 -18.17 -27.52
C LEU A 51 -17.23 -17.97 -28.50
N ALA A 52 -17.70 -19.02 -29.19
CA ALA A 52 -18.84 -18.95 -30.10
C ALA A 52 -20.18 -18.69 -29.37
N ALA A 53 -20.28 -19.08 -28.10
CA ALA A 53 -21.45 -18.82 -27.25
C ALA A 53 -21.58 -17.34 -26.86
N THR A 54 -20.54 -16.51 -27.01
CA THR A 54 -20.61 -15.07 -26.70
C THR A 54 -21.59 -14.37 -27.64
N THR A 55 -22.36 -13.44 -27.08
CA THR A 55 -23.34 -12.64 -27.84
C THR A 55 -22.71 -11.47 -28.60
N GLU A 56 -21.48 -11.12 -28.30
CA GLU A 56 -20.75 -10.04 -28.96
C GLU A 56 -20.11 -10.50 -30.27
N GLN A 57 -20.14 -9.60 -31.26
CA GLN A 57 -19.33 -9.72 -32.46
C GLN A 57 -17.87 -9.55 -32.09
N ILE A 58 -17.21 -10.64 -31.75
CA ILE A 58 -15.75 -10.63 -31.58
C ILE A 58 -15.18 -10.51 -32.99
N ALA A 59 -14.53 -9.39 -33.29
CA ALA A 59 -13.83 -9.21 -34.55
C ALA A 59 -12.82 -10.37 -34.72
N PRO A 60 -12.82 -11.09 -35.86
CA PRO A 60 -12.09 -12.35 -36.01
C PRO A 60 -10.54 -12.21 -36.02
N ALA A 61 -10.02 -11.04 -35.74
CA ALA A 61 -8.60 -10.74 -35.94
C ALA A 61 -7.74 -10.66 -34.68
N VAL A 62 -8.25 -10.96 -33.45
CA VAL A 62 -7.47 -10.65 -32.26
C VAL A 62 -7.24 -11.88 -31.38
N PRO A 63 -6.00 -12.41 -31.32
CA PRO A 63 -5.57 -13.42 -30.32
C PRO A 63 -5.85 -12.98 -28.87
N LEU A 64 -6.04 -11.67 -28.63
CA LEU A 64 -6.37 -11.06 -27.35
C LEU A 64 -7.64 -11.57 -26.66
N VAL A 65 -8.54 -12.27 -27.36
CA VAL A 65 -9.81 -12.77 -26.79
C VAL A 65 -9.67 -14.17 -26.21
N VAL A 66 -8.79 -15.00 -26.78
CA VAL A 66 -8.57 -16.39 -26.33
C VAL A 66 -7.94 -16.41 -24.96
N ASP A 67 -7.00 -15.51 -24.73
CA ASP A 67 -6.22 -15.44 -23.51
C ASP A 67 -7.05 -15.18 -22.24
N PRO A 68 -7.92 -14.13 -22.18
CA PRO A 68 -8.81 -13.92 -21.03
C PRO A 68 -9.80 -15.09 -20.79
N VAL A 69 -10.30 -15.72 -21.84
CA VAL A 69 -11.22 -16.88 -21.69
C VAL A 69 -10.47 -18.08 -21.14
N THR A 70 -9.23 -18.29 -21.57
CA THR A 70 -8.35 -19.33 -21.03
C THR A 70 -8.08 -19.11 -19.56
N ASP A 71 -7.79 -17.86 -19.13
CA ASP A 71 -7.55 -17.51 -17.73
C ASP A 71 -8.78 -17.71 -16.86
N LEU A 72 -9.96 -17.28 -17.35
CA LEU A 72 -11.22 -17.53 -16.65
C LEU A 72 -11.46 -19.01 -16.47
N TRP A 73 -11.23 -19.82 -17.52
CA TRP A 73 -11.41 -21.28 -17.44
C TRP A 73 -10.45 -21.89 -16.41
N ILE A 74 -9.19 -21.50 -16.42
CA ILE A 74 -8.19 -21.95 -15.42
C ILE A 74 -8.66 -21.58 -14.01
N GLY A 75 -9.00 -20.32 -13.77
CA GLY A 75 -9.40 -19.83 -12.47
C GLY A 75 -10.66 -20.53 -11.93
N TYR A 76 -11.68 -20.71 -12.77
CA TYR A 76 -12.90 -21.42 -12.37
C TYR A 76 -12.67 -22.91 -12.18
N THR A 77 -11.79 -23.53 -12.97
CA THR A 77 -11.44 -24.96 -12.81
C THR A 77 -10.73 -25.16 -11.46
N LEU A 78 -9.75 -24.33 -11.13
CA LEU A 78 -9.04 -24.35 -9.85
C LEU A 78 -9.99 -24.17 -8.67
N LEU A 79 -10.85 -23.15 -8.74
CA LEU A 79 -11.88 -22.92 -7.71
C LEU A 79 -12.79 -24.12 -7.52
N ALA A 80 -13.22 -24.76 -8.61
CA ALA A 80 -14.12 -25.91 -8.55
C ALA A 80 -13.42 -27.15 -7.96
N ILE A 81 -12.16 -27.38 -8.31
CA ILE A 81 -11.32 -28.47 -7.75
C ILE A 81 -11.17 -28.29 -6.24
N GLU A 82 -10.74 -27.12 -5.81
CA GLU A 82 -10.51 -26.81 -4.40
C GLU A 82 -11.80 -26.83 -3.57
N PHE A 83 -12.91 -26.34 -4.15
CA PHE A 83 -14.20 -26.37 -3.48
C PHE A 83 -14.80 -27.78 -3.39
N ALA A 84 -14.43 -28.67 -4.31
CA ALA A 84 -14.78 -30.10 -4.28
C ALA A 84 -13.89 -30.94 -3.36
N SER A 85 -12.74 -30.41 -2.92
CA SER A 85 -11.84 -31.15 -2.04
C SER A 85 -12.54 -31.52 -0.72
N PRO A 86 -12.31 -32.74 -0.16
CA PRO A 86 -12.83 -33.14 1.14
C PRO A 86 -12.45 -32.15 2.25
N ASP A 87 -11.20 -31.73 2.26
CA ASP A 87 -10.66 -30.67 3.11
C ASP A 87 -10.65 -29.36 2.29
N THR A 88 -11.80 -28.74 2.14
CA THR A 88 -12.01 -27.57 1.28
C THR A 88 -10.88 -26.57 1.36
N PHE A 89 -10.26 -26.28 0.22
CA PHE A 89 -9.11 -25.38 0.07
C PHE A 89 -7.82 -25.84 0.78
N SER A 90 -7.62 -27.16 1.00
CA SER A 90 -6.42 -27.68 1.68
C SER A 90 -5.13 -27.40 0.93
N ASP A 91 -5.16 -27.40 -0.40
CA ASP A 91 -3.99 -27.24 -1.27
C ASP A 91 -3.73 -25.77 -1.65
N VAL A 92 -4.56 -24.84 -1.14
CA VAL A 92 -4.37 -23.41 -1.32
C VAL A 92 -3.18 -22.91 -0.51
N HIS A 93 -2.27 -22.20 -1.15
CA HIS A 93 -1.16 -21.54 -0.49
C HIS A 93 -1.62 -20.28 0.25
N PHE A 94 -2.20 -20.45 1.45
CA PHE A 94 -2.77 -19.37 2.25
C PHE A 94 -1.80 -18.23 2.52
N THR A 95 -0.49 -18.49 2.65
CA THR A 95 0.50 -17.41 2.79
C THR A 95 0.46 -16.42 1.62
N LEU A 96 0.08 -16.88 0.42
CA LEU A 96 -0.11 -15.98 -0.72
C LEU A 96 -1.40 -15.16 -0.64
N LEU A 97 -2.38 -15.59 0.13
CA LEU A 97 -3.65 -14.86 0.34
C LEU A 97 -3.55 -13.88 1.53
N VAL A 98 -3.09 -14.36 2.68
CA VAL A 98 -3.13 -13.63 3.95
C VAL A 98 -1.76 -13.16 4.42
N GLY A 99 -0.69 -13.38 3.64
CA GLY A 99 0.67 -13.03 4.04
C GLY A 99 0.87 -11.54 4.33
N LEU A 100 0.22 -10.67 3.56
CA LEU A 100 0.26 -9.23 3.82
C LEU A 100 -0.42 -8.87 5.14
N ASP A 101 -1.53 -9.52 5.47
CA ASP A 101 -2.25 -9.30 6.73
C ASP A 101 -1.42 -9.83 7.92
N MET A 102 -0.77 -10.98 7.74
CA MET A 102 0.17 -11.52 8.73
C MET A 102 1.36 -10.58 8.97
N ASP A 103 1.94 -10.04 7.91
CA ASP A 103 3.05 -9.10 8.00
C ASP A 103 2.61 -7.77 8.66
N GLN A 104 1.40 -7.28 8.39
CA GLN A 104 0.81 -6.12 9.06
C GLN A 104 0.68 -6.36 10.57
N GLN A 105 0.27 -7.55 11.01
CA GLN A 105 0.19 -7.89 12.43
C GLN A 105 1.58 -7.91 13.09
N LEU A 106 2.61 -8.40 12.41
CA LEU A 106 3.98 -8.35 12.92
C LEU A 106 4.49 -6.90 13.05
N VAL A 107 4.21 -6.07 12.06
CA VAL A 107 4.57 -4.65 12.07
C VAL A 107 3.81 -3.92 13.19
N TRP A 108 2.53 -4.25 13.40
CA TRP A 108 1.75 -3.70 14.50
C TRP A 108 2.34 -4.08 15.87
N GLN A 109 2.73 -5.34 16.07
CA GLN A 109 3.39 -5.78 17.33
C GLN A 109 4.72 -5.03 17.55
N LEU A 110 5.51 -4.83 16.49
CA LEU A 110 6.74 -4.05 16.54
C LEU A 110 6.44 -2.60 16.94
N HIS A 111 5.44 -1.97 16.34
CA HIS A 111 5.00 -0.63 16.66
C HIS A 111 4.61 -0.50 18.14
N GLU A 112 3.70 -1.34 18.62
CA GLU A 112 3.21 -1.30 20.01
C GLU A 112 4.32 -1.55 21.03
N ASN A 113 5.20 -2.52 20.78
CA ASN A 113 6.16 -2.97 21.78
C ASN A 113 7.53 -2.27 21.68
N VAL A 114 7.85 -1.60 20.58
CA VAL A 114 9.13 -0.94 20.38
C VAL A 114 8.96 0.57 20.26
N ILE A 115 8.15 1.03 19.32
CA ILE A 115 8.02 2.45 19.02
C ILE A 115 7.23 3.16 20.11
N MET A 116 6.09 2.59 20.49
CA MET A 116 5.26 3.15 21.57
C MET A 116 5.97 3.16 22.92
N GLN A 117 6.78 2.15 23.22
CA GLN A 117 7.59 2.15 24.46
C GLN A 117 8.72 3.21 24.43
N GLN A 118 9.32 3.47 23.27
CA GLN A 118 10.30 4.54 23.11
C GLN A 118 9.68 5.94 23.21
N ALA A 119 8.40 6.07 22.91
CA ALA A 119 7.69 7.32 23.14
C ALA A 119 7.69 7.77 24.62
N GLY A 120 8.04 6.83 25.53
CA GLY A 120 8.45 7.14 26.91
C GLY A 120 7.37 7.83 27.74
N LEU A 121 6.10 7.46 27.59
CA LEU A 121 5.01 7.98 28.39
C LEU A 121 4.94 7.24 29.74
N ILE A 122 6.08 7.09 30.42
CA ILE A 122 6.10 6.73 31.84
C ILE A 122 5.64 7.98 32.60
N ASP A 123 4.73 7.82 33.56
CA ASP A 123 4.11 8.91 34.33
C ASP A 123 5.10 9.97 34.83
N SER A 124 6.33 9.59 35.22
CA SER A 124 7.36 10.52 35.66
C SER A 124 7.85 11.45 34.55
N THR A 125 8.13 10.90 33.36
CA THR A 125 8.63 11.70 32.23
C THR A 125 7.52 12.55 31.60
N LEU A 126 6.29 12.10 31.69
CA LEU A 126 5.11 12.84 31.25
C LEU A 126 4.89 14.05 32.16
N ARG A 127 4.97 13.86 33.47
CA ARG A 127 4.87 14.94 34.46
C ARG A 127 6.00 15.98 34.30
N GLU A 128 7.26 15.53 34.18
CA GLU A 128 8.40 16.42 33.97
C GLU A 128 8.24 17.24 32.69
N SER A 129 7.75 16.62 31.61
CA SER A 129 7.45 17.32 30.35
C SER A 129 6.34 18.33 30.51
N TYR A 130 5.26 17.96 31.21
CA TYR A 130 4.16 18.88 31.49
C TYR A 130 4.59 20.09 32.31
N GLU A 131 5.33 19.87 33.40
CA GLU A 131 5.84 20.93 34.27
C GLU A 131 6.82 21.86 33.52
N ARG A 132 7.61 21.34 32.61
CA ARG A 132 8.55 22.12 31.80
C ARG A 132 7.80 22.90 30.70
N GLU A 133 6.90 22.27 29.97
CA GLU A 133 6.24 22.86 28.80
C GLU A 133 5.03 23.72 29.18
N GLN A 134 4.34 23.36 30.26
CA GLN A 134 3.10 23.99 30.71
C GLN A 134 2.13 24.34 29.56
N PRO A 135 1.72 23.35 28.77
CA PRO A 135 1.02 23.59 27.50
C PRO A 135 -0.35 24.26 27.67
N TYR A 136 -0.98 24.08 28.83
CA TYR A 136 -2.30 24.62 29.15
C TYR A 136 -2.23 25.84 30.09
N ALA A 137 -1.04 26.42 30.26
CA ALA A 137 -0.89 27.63 31.07
C ALA A 137 -1.65 28.80 30.42
N ARG A 138 -2.32 29.55 31.27
CA ARG A 138 -2.93 30.85 30.94
C ARG A 138 -2.18 31.91 31.67
N VAL A 139 -1.99 33.05 31.02
CA VAL A 139 -1.25 34.18 31.56
C VAL A 139 -2.08 35.44 31.47
N GLN A 140 -2.04 36.25 32.51
CA GLN A 140 -2.50 37.64 32.47
C GLN A 140 -1.28 38.54 32.56
N ALA A 141 -1.19 39.57 31.73
CA ALA A 141 -0.02 40.42 31.66
C ALA A 141 -0.39 41.88 31.38
N GLN A 142 0.56 42.74 31.67
CA GLN A 142 0.60 44.13 31.17
C GLN A 142 1.64 44.22 30.04
N HIS A 143 1.36 45.07 29.06
CA HIS A 143 2.14 45.20 27.85
C HIS A 143 2.39 46.67 27.47
N ILE A 144 3.63 47.01 27.15
CA ILE A 144 4.05 48.27 26.51
C ILE A 144 4.61 47.93 25.13
N LEU A 145 4.07 48.53 24.08
CA LEU A 145 4.60 48.48 22.72
C LEU A 145 5.24 49.83 22.36
N VAL A 146 6.51 49.82 21.97
CA VAL A 146 7.20 50.92 21.28
C VAL A 146 7.23 50.55 19.79
N ARG A 147 6.36 51.11 18.99
CA ARG A 147 6.20 50.78 17.59
C ARG A 147 7.43 51.21 16.76
N VAL A 148 7.90 50.31 15.90
CA VAL A 148 8.94 50.65 14.91
C VAL A 148 8.27 50.73 13.54
N PRO A 149 8.22 51.93 12.92
CA PRO A 149 7.70 52.08 11.56
C PRO A 149 8.51 51.21 10.57
N GLY A 150 7.84 50.64 9.58
CA GLY A 150 8.49 49.80 8.55
C GLY A 150 9.51 50.59 7.68
N SER A 151 9.43 51.92 7.69
CA SER A 151 10.39 52.82 7.02
C SER A 151 11.51 53.34 7.93
N ALA A 152 11.57 52.86 9.17
CA ALA A 152 12.61 53.32 10.11
C ALA A 152 14.03 52.88 9.68
N SER A 153 14.97 53.81 9.75
CA SER A 153 16.41 53.49 9.60
C SER A 153 16.90 52.71 10.81
N ALA A 154 18.07 52.04 10.67
CA ALA A 154 18.68 51.32 11.77
C ALA A 154 18.88 52.21 12.99
N ALA A 155 19.42 53.43 12.80
CA ALA A 155 19.61 54.38 13.88
C ALA A 155 18.32 54.82 14.59
N GLN A 156 17.20 54.88 13.85
CA GLN A 156 15.88 55.13 14.43
C GLN A 156 15.37 53.93 15.22
N ALA A 157 15.58 52.72 14.70
CA ALA A 157 15.23 51.49 15.41
C ALA A 157 16.03 51.36 16.71
N ASP A 158 17.35 51.66 16.69
CA ASP A 158 18.20 51.63 17.87
C ASP A 158 17.72 52.66 18.92
N SER A 159 17.36 53.88 18.49
CA SER A 159 16.82 54.90 19.43
C SER A 159 15.49 54.44 20.04
N LEU A 160 14.62 53.73 19.31
CA LEU A 160 13.35 53.17 19.83
C LEU A 160 13.61 52.01 20.78
N HIS A 161 14.66 51.21 20.52
CA HIS A 161 15.11 50.18 21.44
C HIS A 161 15.57 50.78 22.76
N ASP A 162 16.48 51.76 22.71
CA ASP A 162 16.99 52.48 23.91
C ASP A 162 15.83 53.10 24.69
N PHE A 163 14.83 53.64 23.99
CA PHE A 163 13.63 54.14 24.63
C PHE A 163 12.83 53.03 25.34
N ALA A 164 12.60 51.89 24.71
CA ALA A 164 11.97 50.75 25.35
C ALA A 164 12.75 50.23 26.58
N GLU A 165 14.09 50.18 26.50
CA GLU A 165 14.92 49.84 27.63
C GLU A 165 14.79 50.90 28.76
N SER A 166 14.74 52.16 28.44
CA SER A 166 14.52 53.23 29.45
C SER A 166 13.16 53.08 30.17
N LEU A 167 12.11 52.65 29.46
CA LEU A 167 10.81 52.40 30.09
C LEU A 167 10.90 51.16 31.01
N ARG A 168 11.56 50.13 30.57
CA ARG A 168 11.82 48.92 31.38
C ARG A 168 12.60 49.28 32.66
N ASP A 169 13.67 50.03 32.56
CA ASP A 169 14.48 50.47 33.70
C ASP A 169 13.61 51.30 34.71
N ARG A 170 12.79 52.17 34.24
CA ARG A 170 11.84 52.95 35.10
C ARG A 170 10.91 52.02 35.85
N ILE A 171 10.37 50.97 35.18
CA ILE A 171 9.51 49.98 35.84
C ILE A 171 10.30 49.21 36.91
N LEU A 172 11.51 48.79 36.60
CA LEU A 172 12.39 48.06 37.53
C LEU A 172 12.77 48.92 38.74
N ASN A 173 12.86 50.25 38.56
CA ASN A 173 13.10 51.24 39.62
C ASN A 173 11.81 51.62 40.39
N GLY A 174 10.66 50.96 40.14
CA GLY A 174 9.45 51.09 40.92
C GLY A 174 8.44 52.12 40.37
N GLU A 175 8.63 52.61 39.15
CA GLU A 175 7.60 53.41 38.48
C GLU A 175 6.42 52.54 38.04
N ASP A 176 5.22 53.13 38.11
CA ASP A 176 3.99 52.40 37.87
C ASP A 176 3.86 51.99 36.39
N PHE A 177 3.75 50.70 36.13
CA PHE A 177 3.60 50.13 34.77
C PHE A 177 2.33 50.66 34.06
N ASP A 178 1.20 50.79 34.78
CA ASP A 178 -0.07 51.29 34.24
C ASP A 178 0.08 52.72 33.72
N GLN A 179 0.77 53.59 34.48
CA GLN A 179 1.01 54.99 34.08
C GLN A 179 1.92 55.05 32.84
N LEU A 180 2.97 54.24 32.81
CA LEU A 180 3.92 54.23 31.69
C LEU A 180 3.23 53.66 30.42
N ALA A 181 2.44 52.62 30.54
CA ALA A 181 1.69 52.07 29.43
C ALA A 181 0.68 53.06 28.85
N ARG A 182 -0.10 53.74 29.70
CA ARG A 182 -1.01 54.81 29.25
C ARG A 182 -0.34 55.95 28.54
N THR A 183 0.87 56.25 28.93
CA THR A 183 1.61 57.42 28.42
C THR A 183 2.40 57.11 27.15
N TYR A 184 3.01 55.93 27.08
CA TYR A 184 4.03 55.64 26.10
C TYR A 184 3.77 54.40 25.23
N SER A 185 2.73 53.59 25.54
CA SER A 185 2.48 52.42 24.72
C SER A 185 1.76 52.80 23.42
N ASP A 186 2.31 52.32 22.32
CA ASP A 186 1.69 52.42 20.98
C ASP A 186 0.65 51.28 20.70
N ASP A 187 0.37 50.42 21.69
CA ASP A 187 -0.67 49.39 21.53
C ASP A 187 -2.08 49.95 21.75
N PRO A 188 -2.89 50.15 20.68
CA PRO A 188 -4.19 50.77 20.80
C PRO A 188 -5.20 49.92 21.60
N SER A 189 -4.92 48.62 21.73
CA SER A 189 -5.83 47.68 22.38
C SER A 189 -5.72 47.68 23.91
N SER A 190 -4.54 47.96 24.45
CA SER A 190 -4.26 47.87 25.89
C SER A 190 -3.77 49.15 26.53
N ALA A 191 -3.16 50.11 25.79
CA ALA A 191 -2.58 51.33 26.34
C ALA A 191 -3.53 52.13 27.26
N SER A 192 -4.79 52.35 26.83
CA SER A 192 -5.78 53.05 27.60
C SER A 192 -6.20 52.36 28.90
N ARG A 193 -5.95 51.05 28.99
CA ARG A 193 -6.19 50.21 30.16
C ARG A 193 -4.90 49.95 30.98
N GLY A 194 -3.86 50.79 30.80
CA GLY A 194 -2.58 50.61 31.50
C GLY A 194 -1.78 49.42 30.99
N GLY A 195 -1.95 49.08 29.72
CA GLY A 195 -1.30 47.92 29.09
C GLY A 195 -1.94 46.58 29.43
N GLN A 196 -3.03 46.52 30.15
CA GLN A 196 -3.63 45.29 30.67
C GLN A 196 -4.19 44.44 29.51
N LEU A 197 -3.73 43.20 29.43
CA LEU A 197 -4.23 42.14 28.57
C LEU A 197 -5.14 41.24 29.38
N ASP A 198 -6.20 40.76 28.72
CA ASP A 198 -7.04 39.72 29.31
C ASP A 198 -6.28 38.39 29.36
N TRP A 199 -6.80 37.38 30.10
CA TRP A 199 -6.23 36.05 30.13
C TRP A 199 -6.05 35.48 28.72
N PHE A 200 -4.90 34.99 28.43
CA PHE A 200 -4.57 34.35 27.14
C PHE A 200 -3.78 33.05 27.31
N GLU A 201 -3.92 32.19 26.33
CA GLU A 201 -3.26 30.91 26.19
C GLU A 201 -2.14 31.00 25.16
N ARG A 202 -1.31 29.98 25.07
CA ARG A 202 -0.31 29.86 24.01
C ARG A 202 -0.98 29.94 22.61
N GLY A 203 -0.25 30.42 21.62
CA GLY A 203 -0.73 30.65 20.25
C GLY A 203 -1.42 32.00 20.03
N ARG A 204 -1.48 32.88 21.05
CA ARG A 204 -2.08 34.24 20.95
C ARG A 204 -1.07 35.32 20.66
N LEU A 205 0.17 35.11 20.99
CA LEU A 205 1.26 36.06 20.76
C LEU A 205 2.14 35.55 19.62
N VAL A 206 2.95 36.46 19.03
CA VAL A 206 3.98 36.02 18.08
C VAL A 206 5.04 35.18 18.80
N PRO A 207 5.65 34.16 18.14
CA PRO A 207 6.49 33.17 18.81
C PRO A 207 7.60 33.76 19.67
N GLU A 208 8.26 34.81 19.19
CA GLU A 208 9.40 35.46 19.87
C GLU A 208 8.96 36.12 21.19
N VAL A 209 7.75 36.62 21.24
CA VAL A 209 7.16 37.22 22.43
C VAL A 209 6.57 36.16 23.35
N GLU A 210 5.91 35.17 22.78
CA GLU A 210 5.24 34.11 23.52
C GLU A 210 6.22 33.32 24.39
N GLU A 211 7.34 32.90 23.84
CA GLU A 211 8.37 32.15 24.57
C GLU A 211 8.84 32.88 25.83
N VAL A 212 9.09 34.17 25.69
CA VAL A 212 9.57 35.00 26.82
C VAL A 212 8.43 35.17 27.85
N VAL A 213 7.25 35.58 27.43
CA VAL A 213 6.14 35.86 28.35
C VAL A 213 5.69 34.61 29.14
N PHE A 214 5.63 33.46 28.47
CA PHE A 214 5.29 32.20 29.16
C PHE A 214 6.45 31.64 30.01
N GLY A 215 7.67 32.17 29.88
CA GLY A 215 8.79 31.87 30.78
C GLY A 215 8.78 32.67 32.09
N LEU A 216 8.05 33.82 32.14
CA LEU A 216 8.04 34.71 33.30
C LEU A 216 7.11 34.20 34.41
N GLN A 217 7.47 34.51 35.65
CA GLN A 217 6.65 34.33 36.84
C GLN A 217 5.77 35.55 37.11
N PRO A 218 4.66 35.42 37.85
CA PRO A 218 3.87 36.57 38.29
C PRO A 218 4.72 37.62 39.02
N GLY A 219 4.66 38.86 38.58
CA GLY A 219 5.42 39.98 39.03
C GLY A 219 6.72 40.26 38.25
N GLU A 220 7.20 39.33 37.43
CA GLU A 220 8.39 39.50 36.63
C GLU A 220 8.14 40.38 35.38
N ILE A 221 9.18 41.10 34.97
CA ILE A 221 9.21 41.99 33.83
C ILE A 221 10.18 41.41 32.78
N SER A 222 9.75 41.36 31.52
CA SER A 222 10.56 40.87 30.43
C SER A 222 11.76 41.75 30.14
N GLU A 223 12.78 41.19 29.48
CA GLU A 223 13.71 41.99 28.65
C GLU A 223 12.91 42.68 27.53
N VAL A 224 13.52 43.65 26.84
CA VAL A 224 12.94 44.24 25.65
C VAL A 224 12.94 43.24 24.51
N ILE A 225 11.76 42.88 24.04
CA ILE A 225 11.57 41.85 23.02
C ILE A 225 11.29 42.52 21.66
N ARG A 226 12.06 42.13 20.64
CA ARG A 226 11.84 42.61 19.27
C ARG A 226 10.81 41.73 18.53
N SER A 227 9.85 42.35 17.90
CA SER A 227 8.96 41.69 16.93
C SER A 227 8.81 42.49 15.64
N SER A 228 7.99 42.00 14.69
CA SER A 228 7.63 42.78 13.49
C SER A 228 6.84 44.06 13.77
N PHE A 229 6.26 44.19 14.96
CA PHE A 229 5.48 45.38 15.37
C PHE A 229 6.35 46.46 16.02
N GLY A 230 7.43 46.08 16.65
CA GLY A 230 8.26 46.97 17.39
C GLY A 230 8.98 46.32 18.56
N TYR A 231 9.23 47.08 19.61
CA TYR A 231 9.83 46.63 20.87
C TYR A 231 8.78 46.51 21.94
N HIS A 232 8.80 45.42 22.68
CA HIS A 232 7.78 45.05 23.67
C HIS A 232 8.44 44.92 25.06
N VAL A 233 7.71 45.38 26.07
CA VAL A 233 8.01 45.12 27.49
C VAL A 233 6.72 44.49 28.08
N PHE A 234 6.85 43.34 28.72
CA PHE A 234 5.76 42.66 29.40
C PHE A 234 6.03 42.58 30.90
N LYS A 235 4.94 42.60 31.66
CA LYS A 235 4.91 42.19 33.05
C LYS A 235 3.82 41.18 33.24
N VAL A 236 4.15 39.97 33.63
CA VAL A 236 3.18 38.97 33.99
C VAL A 236 2.54 39.35 35.32
N THR A 237 1.23 39.47 35.36
CA THR A 237 0.49 39.84 36.56
C THR A 237 -0.11 38.64 37.28
N ASP A 238 -0.51 37.63 36.52
CA ASP A 238 -1.04 36.39 37.07
C ASP A 238 -0.80 35.20 36.11
N ARG A 239 -0.84 33.96 36.64
CA ARG A 239 -0.63 32.76 35.88
C ARG A 239 -1.45 31.61 36.48
N GLU A 240 -2.16 30.90 35.62
CA GLU A 240 -2.91 29.70 35.95
C GLU A 240 -2.40 28.53 35.11
N SER A 241 -2.26 27.35 35.71
CA SER A 241 -2.00 26.11 35.01
C SER A 241 -2.84 25.03 35.69
N PRO A 242 -3.55 24.18 34.94
CA PRO A 242 -4.25 23.04 35.52
C PRO A 242 -3.30 22.11 36.27
N ASP A 243 -3.78 21.44 37.31
CA ASP A 243 -3.02 20.38 37.93
C ASP A 243 -2.80 19.24 36.93
N PHE A 244 -1.59 18.65 36.95
CA PHE A 244 -1.22 17.58 36.03
C PHE A 244 -2.24 16.43 36.03
N GLU A 245 -2.70 16.02 37.21
CA GLU A 245 -3.67 14.94 37.38
C GLU A 245 -4.98 15.18 36.63
N ALA A 246 -5.39 16.43 36.53
CA ALA A 246 -6.63 16.80 35.84
C ALA A 246 -6.52 16.71 34.31
N VAL A 247 -5.31 16.79 33.76
CA VAL A 247 -5.07 16.87 32.30
C VAL A 247 -4.13 15.78 31.77
N SER A 248 -3.64 14.89 32.63
CA SER A 248 -2.62 13.90 32.30
C SER A 248 -2.97 13.05 31.10
N GLU A 249 -4.19 12.53 31.00
CA GLU A 249 -4.65 11.72 29.86
C GLU A 249 -4.72 12.52 28.55
N THR A 250 -5.19 13.76 28.62
CA THR A 250 -5.27 14.62 27.45
C THR A 250 -3.88 15.01 26.96
N TYR A 251 -3.02 15.41 27.91
CA TYR A 251 -1.64 15.77 27.59
C TYR A 251 -0.84 14.58 27.06
N ALA A 252 -1.03 13.38 27.64
CA ALA A 252 -0.40 12.15 27.15
C ALA A 252 -0.77 11.89 25.68
N ARG A 253 -2.05 12.03 25.34
CA ARG A 253 -2.54 11.83 23.97
C ARG A 253 -1.94 12.86 23.00
N GLU A 254 -2.01 14.14 23.35
CA GLU A 254 -1.44 15.22 22.51
C GLU A 254 0.08 15.11 22.33
N LEU A 255 0.80 14.72 23.39
CA LEU A 255 2.22 14.49 23.34
C LEU A 255 2.57 13.29 22.45
N MET A 256 1.77 12.23 22.53
CA MET A 256 1.88 11.06 21.68
C MET A 256 1.66 11.45 20.21
N ASP A 257 0.54 12.10 19.90
CA ASP A 257 0.19 12.51 18.54
C ASP A 257 1.28 13.40 17.90
N ARG A 258 1.97 14.18 18.72
CA ARG A 258 3.07 15.05 18.29
C ARG A 258 4.39 14.31 18.10
N ARG A 259 4.74 13.37 18.99
CA ARG A 259 6.04 12.67 19.00
C ARG A 259 6.08 11.41 18.15
N LEU A 260 4.96 10.71 18.06
CA LEU A 260 4.90 9.41 17.41
C LEU A 260 5.39 9.44 15.95
N PRO A 261 4.94 10.38 15.10
CA PRO A 261 5.43 10.45 13.72
C PRO A 261 6.94 10.64 13.60
N GLU A 262 7.54 11.42 14.50
CA GLU A 262 8.99 11.67 14.50
C GLU A 262 9.76 10.40 14.94
N LEU A 263 9.25 9.68 15.93
CA LEU A 263 9.85 8.43 16.40
C LEU A 263 9.72 7.32 15.35
N GLU A 264 8.56 7.20 14.73
CA GLU A 264 8.35 6.27 13.61
C GLU A 264 9.32 6.55 12.48
N GLN A 265 9.43 7.81 12.06
CA GLN A 265 10.34 8.20 10.99
C GLN A 265 11.79 7.93 11.35
N ALA A 266 12.22 8.29 12.57
CA ALA A 266 13.57 8.03 13.05
C ALA A 266 13.89 6.53 13.10
N TYR A 267 12.91 5.71 13.53
CA TYR A 267 13.07 4.26 13.55
C TYR A 267 13.23 3.70 12.13
N ILE A 268 12.36 4.14 11.19
CA ILE A 268 12.43 3.75 9.78
C ILE A 268 13.77 4.16 9.18
N ASP A 269 14.22 5.39 9.40
CA ASP A 269 15.51 5.87 8.89
C ASP A 269 16.67 5.01 9.44
N SER A 270 16.63 4.64 10.72
CA SER A 270 17.61 3.74 11.31
C SER A 270 17.66 2.35 10.66
N LEU A 271 16.50 1.82 10.25
CA LEU A 271 16.42 0.55 9.51
C LEU A 271 17.02 0.68 8.10
N PHE A 272 16.75 1.77 7.39
CA PHE A 272 17.32 2.03 6.07
C PHE A 272 18.84 2.21 6.12
N ASP A 273 19.36 2.96 7.09
CA ASP A 273 20.79 3.16 7.30
C ASP A 273 21.49 1.83 7.62
N ALA A 274 20.89 1.03 8.51
CA ALA A 274 21.43 -0.28 8.85
C ALA A 274 21.40 -1.26 7.67
N ALA A 275 20.40 -1.16 6.80
CA ALA A 275 20.18 -2.05 5.67
C ALA A 275 21.03 -1.69 4.44
N ASP A 276 21.48 -0.45 4.29
CA ASP A 276 22.23 0.04 3.12
C ASP A 276 21.51 -0.27 1.80
N VAL A 277 20.29 0.27 1.65
CA VAL A 277 19.41 -0.03 0.53
C VAL A 277 19.90 0.61 -0.76
N GLN A 278 20.11 -0.23 -1.79
CA GLN A 278 20.55 0.20 -3.13
C GLN A 278 19.52 -0.21 -4.18
N PHE A 279 18.95 0.77 -4.89
CA PHE A 279 18.05 0.50 -6.01
C PHE A 279 18.82 0.19 -7.29
N THR A 280 18.35 -0.79 -8.06
CA THR A 280 18.93 -1.13 -9.37
C THR A 280 18.77 0.06 -10.33
N PRO A 281 19.82 0.44 -11.08
CA PRO A 281 19.71 1.53 -12.07
C PRO A 281 18.57 1.29 -13.07
N GLY A 282 17.67 2.27 -13.23
CA GLY A 282 16.51 2.18 -14.12
C GLY A 282 15.32 1.39 -13.56
N VAL A 283 15.33 1.07 -12.26
CA VAL A 283 14.23 0.35 -11.60
C VAL A 283 12.87 1.06 -11.74
N ASP A 284 12.85 2.38 -11.80
CA ASP A 284 11.64 3.18 -12.00
C ASP A 284 11.01 2.92 -13.38
N ILE A 285 11.84 2.75 -14.41
CA ILE A 285 11.39 2.39 -15.75
C ILE A 285 10.86 0.96 -15.74
N LEU A 286 11.61 0.04 -15.14
CA LEU A 286 11.23 -1.37 -15.01
C LEU A 286 9.88 -1.51 -14.28
N ALA A 287 9.71 -0.88 -13.14
CA ALA A 287 8.46 -0.93 -12.35
C ALA A 287 7.25 -0.44 -13.17
N ARG A 288 7.38 0.67 -13.90
CA ARG A 288 6.32 1.19 -14.78
C ARG A 288 6.00 0.22 -15.92
N GLN A 289 7.01 -0.36 -16.56
CA GLN A 289 6.82 -1.36 -17.62
C GLN A 289 6.10 -2.59 -17.10
N LEU A 290 6.54 -3.13 -15.96
CA LEU A 290 5.90 -4.28 -15.31
C LEU A 290 4.43 -3.98 -14.98
N ALA A 291 4.11 -2.81 -14.43
CA ALA A 291 2.74 -2.42 -14.11
C ALA A 291 1.81 -2.37 -15.33
N THR A 292 2.35 -2.21 -16.54
CA THR A 292 1.57 -2.23 -17.79
C THR A 292 1.42 -3.61 -18.42
N LEU A 293 2.13 -4.63 -17.90
CA LEU A 293 2.01 -5.99 -18.43
C LEU A 293 0.61 -6.55 -18.19
N PRO A 294 -0.04 -7.11 -19.20
CA PRO A 294 -1.38 -7.70 -19.04
C PRO A 294 -1.44 -8.83 -18.02
N LYS A 295 -0.34 -9.57 -17.87
CA LYS A 295 -0.23 -10.79 -17.05
C LYS A 295 1.03 -10.72 -16.18
N LEU A 296 1.07 -9.75 -15.29
CA LEU A 296 2.17 -9.57 -14.35
C LEU A 296 2.34 -10.80 -13.42
N GLU A 297 1.26 -11.51 -13.13
CA GLU A 297 1.23 -12.73 -12.34
C GLU A 297 1.93 -13.93 -13.00
N ARG A 298 2.11 -13.92 -14.33
CA ARG A 298 2.67 -15.03 -15.11
C ARG A 298 4.15 -14.86 -15.49
N LEU A 299 4.88 -14.05 -14.74
CA LEU A 299 6.33 -13.95 -14.90
C LEU A 299 6.99 -15.29 -14.61
N SER A 300 7.97 -15.65 -15.44
CA SER A 300 8.77 -16.85 -15.22
C SER A 300 9.54 -16.77 -13.88
N PRO A 301 9.93 -17.90 -13.29
CA PRO A 301 10.75 -17.90 -12.07
C PRO A 301 12.03 -17.06 -12.17
N ALA A 302 12.65 -17.02 -13.35
CA ALA A 302 13.85 -16.21 -13.59
C ALA A 302 13.53 -14.70 -13.60
N GLU A 303 12.42 -14.29 -14.22
CA GLU A 303 11.97 -12.89 -14.21
C GLU A 303 11.58 -12.47 -12.79
N ARG A 304 10.85 -13.30 -12.05
CA ARG A 304 10.46 -13.04 -10.67
C ARG A 304 11.65 -12.89 -9.73
N ALA A 305 12.76 -13.61 -9.98
CA ALA A 305 13.97 -13.56 -9.16
C ALA A 305 14.86 -12.33 -9.43
N ALA A 306 14.56 -11.53 -10.45
CA ALA A 306 15.33 -10.33 -10.75
C ALA A 306 15.22 -9.29 -9.64
N GLU A 307 16.34 -8.68 -9.27
CA GLU A 307 16.43 -7.74 -8.14
C GLU A 307 16.11 -6.30 -8.58
N MET A 308 15.17 -5.68 -7.91
CA MET A 308 14.79 -4.28 -8.05
C MET A 308 15.52 -3.37 -7.05
N ALA A 309 15.78 -3.89 -5.88
CA ALA A 309 16.65 -3.27 -4.88
C ALA A 309 17.36 -4.34 -4.07
N THR A 310 18.57 -4.04 -3.62
CA THR A 310 19.33 -4.91 -2.72
C THR A 310 19.53 -4.20 -1.38
N TYR A 311 19.57 -4.97 -0.30
CA TYR A 311 19.84 -4.44 1.03
C TYR A 311 20.46 -5.52 1.91
N ARG A 312 21.07 -5.13 3.02
CA ARG A 312 21.69 -6.07 3.93
C ARG A 312 20.65 -7.01 4.54
N GLY A 313 20.65 -8.25 4.09
CA GLY A 313 19.76 -9.32 4.56
C GLY A 313 18.64 -9.68 3.60
N GLY A 314 18.60 -9.09 2.40
CA GLY A 314 17.60 -9.42 1.37
C GLY A 314 17.67 -8.56 0.13
N ALA A 315 16.66 -8.71 -0.71
CA ALA A 315 16.46 -7.90 -1.90
C ALA A 315 14.95 -7.71 -2.11
N LEU A 316 14.55 -6.61 -2.69
CA LEU A 316 13.22 -6.48 -3.30
C LEU A 316 13.30 -7.06 -4.71
N THR A 317 12.55 -8.09 -4.98
CA THR A 317 12.52 -8.77 -6.27
C THR A 317 11.35 -8.30 -7.15
N VAL A 318 11.44 -8.55 -8.46
CA VAL A 318 10.33 -8.38 -9.39
C VAL A 318 9.12 -9.22 -8.97
N GLY A 319 9.34 -10.40 -8.39
CA GLY A 319 8.29 -11.26 -7.88
C GLY A 319 7.50 -10.60 -6.74
N GLU A 320 8.17 -10.07 -5.73
CA GLU A 320 7.53 -9.37 -4.60
C GLU A 320 6.81 -8.10 -5.05
N TYR A 321 7.42 -7.34 -5.98
CA TYR A 321 6.76 -6.21 -6.61
C TYR A 321 5.48 -6.62 -7.35
N ALA A 322 5.54 -7.68 -8.17
CA ALA A 322 4.41 -8.19 -8.93
C ALA A 322 3.27 -8.64 -7.99
N ASP A 323 3.61 -9.36 -6.94
CA ASP A 323 2.67 -9.83 -5.92
C ASP A 323 2.00 -8.66 -5.20
N PHE A 324 2.74 -7.61 -4.87
CA PHE A 324 2.18 -6.39 -4.29
C PHE A 324 1.22 -5.68 -5.26
N VAL A 325 1.61 -5.55 -6.52
CA VAL A 325 0.78 -4.86 -7.53
C VAL A 325 -0.50 -5.64 -7.84
N VAL A 326 -0.43 -6.97 -7.89
CA VAL A 326 -1.58 -7.85 -8.18
C VAL A 326 -2.52 -7.97 -6.97
N ARG A 327 -1.96 -8.13 -5.76
CA ARG A 327 -2.73 -8.36 -4.53
C ARG A 327 -3.17 -7.07 -3.84
N GLY A 328 -2.52 -5.95 -4.13
CA GLY A 328 -2.79 -4.66 -3.53
C GLY A 328 -4.13 -4.05 -3.95
N SER A 329 -4.27 -2.75 -3.77
CA SER A 329 -5.45 -2.00 -4.22
C SER A 329 -5.70 -2.19 -5.72
N PRO A 330 -6.96 -2.25 -6.18
CA PRO A 330 -7.30 -2.30 -7.61
C PRO A 330 -6.63 -1.20 -8.46
N ASN A 331 -6.22 -0.11 -7.81
CA ASN A 331 -5.55 1.01 -8.47
C ASN A 331 -4.02 0.89 -8.48
N SER A 332 -3.42 -0.10 -7.83
CA SER A 332 -1.96 -0.22 -7.70
C SER A 332 -1.26 -0.20 -9.05
N ARG A 333 -1.75 -0.94 -10.03
CA ARG A 333 -1.22 -0.96 -11.40
C ARG A 333 -1.22 0.44 -12.04
N SER A 334 -2.35 1.15 -11.98
CA SER A 334 -2.50 2.48 -12.59
C SER A 334 -1.64 3.53 -11.87
N VAL A 335 -1.47 3.40 -10.56
CA VAL A 335 -0.59 4.28 -9.77
C VAL A 335 0.85 4.14 -10.22
N PHE A 336 1.40 2.91 -10.32
CA PHE A 336 2.76 2.72 -10.80
C PHE A 336 2.95 3.09 -12.27
N ALA A 337 2.00 2.70 -13.14
CA ALA A 337 2.08 2.98 -14.58
C ALA A 337 2.05 4.49 -14.89
N GLY A 338 1.28 5.27 -14.13
CA GLY A 338 1.10 6.71 -14.33
C GLY A 338 2.05 7.61 -13.54
N ALA A 339 2.86 7.06 -12.62
CA ALA A 339 3.74 7.84 -11.77
C ALA A 339 5.01 8.30 -12.52
N ASP A 340 5.55 9.46 -12.13
CA ASP A 340 6.90 9.87 -12.53
C ASP A 340 7.98 9.05 -11.80
N SER A 341 9.24 9.19 -12.23
CA SER A 341 10.36 8.44 -11.68
C SER A 341 10.53 8.65 -10.17
N ALA A 342 10.39 9.88 -9.69
CA ALA A 342 10.56 10.20 -8.26
C ALA A 342 9.47 9.53 -7.42
N ARG A 343 8.23 9.57 -7.90
CA ARG A 343 7.08 8.92 -7.24
C ARG A 343 7.21 7.40 -7.23
N VAL A 344 7.68 6.79 -8.33
CA VAL A 344 7.94 5.34 -8.40
C VAL A 344 8.98 4.93 -7.37
N ILE A 345 10.10 5.65 -7.26
CA ILE A 345 11.13 5.38 -6.25
C ILE A 345 10.56 5.49 -4.84
N THR A 346 9.71 6.49 -4.58
CA THR A 346 9.03 6.63 -3.28
C THR A 346 8.17 5.39 -2.99
N LEU A 347 7.37 4.92 -3.96
CA LEU A 347 6.53 3.74 -3.80
C LEU A 347 7.36 2.46 -3.58
N LEU A 348 8.48 2.31 -4.29
CA LEU A 348 9.39 1.19 -4.08
C LEU A 348 10.07 1.25 -2.70
N ARG A 349 10.40 2.45 -2.20
CA ARG A 349 10.88 2.62 -0.82
C ARG A 349 9.84 2.17 0.21
N GLU A 350 8.55 2.41 -0.04
CA GLU A 350 7.48 1.93 0.83
C GLU A 350 7.44 0.39 0.90
N LEU A 351 7.67 -0.30 -0.23
CA LEU A 351 7.77 -1.77 -0.25
C LEU A 351 8.96 -2.25 0.57
N VAL A 352 10.16 -1.69 0.31
CA VAL A 352 11.36 -2.02 1.08
C VAL A 352 11.19 -1.71 2.57
N ARG A 353 10.52 -0.59 2.91
CA ARG A 353 10.20 -0.24 4.29
C ARG A 353 9.41 -1.36 4.98
N ASN A 354 8.36 -1.86 4.34
CA ASN A 354 7.55 -2.93 4.91
C ASN A 354 8.38 -4.20 5.15
N GLU A 355 9.21 -4.59 4.19
CA GLU A 355 10.13 -5.74 4.35
C GLU A 355 11.12 -5.55 5.51
N LEU A 356 11.67 -4.36 5.66
CA LEU A 356 12.58 -4.05 6.75
C LEU A 356 11.88 -4.08 8.11
N LEU A 357 10.65 -3.56 8.20
CA LEU A 357 9.85 -3.60 9.43
C LEU A 357 9.49 -5.04 9.82
N VAL A 358 9.03 -5.85 8.87
CA VAL A 358 8.73 -7.28 9.11
C VAL A 358 9.99 -8.03 9.55
N THR A 359 11.11 -7.78 8.90
CA THR A 359 12.40 -8.37 9.27
C THR A 359 12.83 -7.94 10.67
N ALA A 360 12.64 -6.67 11.03
CA ALA A 360 12.94 -6.15 12.36
C ALA A 360 12.04 -6.81 13.43
N ALA A 361 10.75 -6.95 13.14
CA ALA A 361 9.80 -7.64 14.01
C ALA A 361 10.24 -9.09 14.29
N ARG A 362 10.55 -9.84 13.24
CA ARG A 362 11.02 -11.23 13.34
C ARG A 362 12.34 -11.34 14.10
N ARG A 363 13.29 -10.43 13.89
CA ARG A 363 14.58 -10.39 14.63
C ARG A 363 14.39 -10.11 16.12
N GLN A 364 13.35 -9.40 16.50
CA GLN A 364 12.99 -9.17 17.89
C GLN A 364 12.18 -10.31 18.50
N GLY A 365 11.90 -11.37 17.73
CA GLY A 365 11.19 -12.55 18.19
C GLY A 365 9.68 -12.44 18.12
N TYR A 366 9.14 -11.40 17.48
CA TYR A 366 7.70 -11.32 17.27
C TYR A 366 7.26 -12.37 16.26
N THR A 367 6.22 -13.08 16.61
CA THR A 367 5.60 -14.10 15.77
C THR A 367 4.10 -13.94 15.84
N LEU A 368 3.41 -14.33 14.77
CA LEU A 368 1.96 -14.37 14.81
C LEU A 368 1.51 -15.58 15.68
N PRO A 369 0.67 -15.39 16.70
CA PRO A 369 0.06 -16.49 17.43
C PRO A 369 -0.69 -17.43 16.48
N GLU A 370 -0.62 -18.74 16.72
CA GLU A 370 -1.27 -19.77 15.90
C GLU A 370 -2.78 -19.51 15.79
N THR A 371 -3.40 -19.03 16.86
CA THR A 371 -4.83 -18.67 16.88
C THR A 371 -5.18 -17.52 15.94
N GLU A 372 -4.30 -16.53 15.80
CA GLU A 372 -4.50 -15.41 14.86
C GLU A 372 -4.23 -15.85 13.42
N ALA A 373 -3.20 -16.66 13.19
CA ALA A 373 -2.92 -17.24 11.88
C ALA A 373 -4.09 -18.12 11.40
N ASP A 374 -4.67 -18.92 12.29
CA ASP A 374 -5.85 -19.72 12.01
C ASP A 374 -7.09 -18.85 11.76
N SER A 375 -7.26 -17.73 12.46
CA SER A 375 -8.36 -16.79 12.21
C SER A 375 -8.28 -16.22 10.79
N LEU A 376 -7.11 -15.71 10.39
CA LEU A 376 -6.88 -15.18 9.04
C LEU A 376 -7.11 -16.25 7.96
N ARG A 377 -6.64 -17.49 8.23
CA ARG A 377 -6.90 -18.61 7.31
C ARG A 377 -8.39 -18.91 7.19
N ASN A 378 -9.13 -18.97 8.30
CA ASN A 378 -10.56 -19.24 8.30
C ASN A 378 -11.35 -18.13 7.59
N GLU A 379 -10.98 -16.87 7.75
CA GLU A 379 -11.56 -15.75 7.02
C GLU A 379 -11.34 -15.92 5.51
N ALA A 380 -10.12 -16.25 5.08
CA ALA A 380 -9.82 -16.50 3.67
C ALA A 380 -10.62 -17.70 3.10
N VAL A 381 -10.77 -18.78 3.87
CA VAL A 381 -11.62 -19.94 3.47
C VAL A 381 -13.09 -19.51 3.33
N GLN A 382 -13.60 -18.66 4.20
CA GLN A 382 -14.96 -18.14 4.08
C GLN A 382 -15.12 -17.26 2.84
N GLU A 383 -14.17 -16.38 2.56
CA GLU A 383 -14.17 -15.54 1.34
C GLU A 383 -14.14 -16.39 0.07
N LEU A 384 -13.29 -17.41 0.01
CA LEU A 384 -13.22 -18.35 -1.10
C LEU A 384 -14.53 -19.12 -1.28
N THR A 385 -15.13 -19.59 -0.18
CA THR A 385 -16.41 -20.29 -0.18
C THR A 385 -17.53 -19.40 -0.72
N ILE A 386 -17.58 -18.15 -0.29
CA ILE A 386 -18.52 -17.15 -0.80
C ILE A 386 -18.25 -16.89 -2.30
N ALA A 387 -16.98 -16.76 -2.69
CA ALA A 387 -16.62 -16.55 -4.10
C ALA A 387 -17.07 -17.70 -4.99
N CYS A 388 -16.89 -18.96 -4.57
CA CYS A 388 -17.37 -20.14 -5.27
C CYS A 388 -18.89 -20.14 -5.42
N THR A 389 -19.61 -19.87 -4.35
CA THR A 389 -21.08 -19.82 -4.36
C THR A 389 -21.61 -18.73 -5.29
N LEU A 390 -21.00 -17.54 -5.23
CA LEU A 390 -21.35 -16.42 -6.10
C LEU A 390 -20.93 -16.65 -7.56
N ALA A 391 -19.87 -17.42 -7.81
CA ALA A 391 -19.51 -17.90 -9.14
C ALA A 391 -20.54 -18.89 -9.71
N GLY A 392 -21.39 -19.49 -8.88
CA GLY A 392 -22.45 -20.41 -9.27
C GLY A 392 -22.13 -21.89 -9.05
N PHE A 393 -21.05 -22.16 -8.31
CA PHE A 393 -20.72 -23.53 -7.92
C PHE A 393 -21.56 -23.97 -6.71
N GLN A 394 -21.98 -25.22 -6.75
CA GLN A 394 -22.61 -25.91 -5.63
C GLN A 394 -21.72 -27.09 -5.24
N ARG A 395 -21.29 -27.13 -3.99
CA ARG A 395 -20.31 -28.11 -3.52
C ARG A 395 -20.80 -29.55 -3.72
N ASP A 396 -22.06 -29.79 -3.39
CA ASP A 396 -22.65 -31.14 -3.51
C ASP A 396 -22.66 -31.66 -4.97
N GLU A 397 -22.81 -30.77 -5.95
CA GLU A 397 -22.68 -31.08 -7.37
C GLU A 397 -21.25 -31.50 -7.72
N LEU A 398 -20.28 -30.74 -7.25
CA LEU A 398 -18.85 -30.95 -7.56
C LEU A 398 -18.29 -32.26 -6.97
N LEU A 399 -18.82 -32.72 -5.82
CA LEU A 399 -18.41 -33.96 -5.15
C LEU A 399 -18.72 -35.23 -5.98
N ALA A 400 -19.50 -35.12 -7.06
CA ALA A 400 -19.75 -36.24 -7.95
C ALA A 400 -18.57 -36.63 -8.86
N GLY A 401 -17.45 -35.86 -8.81
CA GLY A 401 -16.18 -36.15 -9.48
C GLY A 401 -15.89 -35.29 -10.71
N ASP A 402 -14.81 -35.62 -11.41
CA ASP A 402 -14.20 -34.76 -12.46
C ASP A 402 -15.18 -34.37 -13.57
N SER A 403 -16.09 -35.28 -13.97
CA SER A 403 -17.11 -34.96 -14.98
C SER A 403 -18.09 -33.91 -14.50
N ALA A 404 -18.42 -33.88 -13.20
CA ALA A 404 -19.32 -32.90 -12.62
C ALA A 404 -18.59 -31.54 -12.47
N ILE A 405 -17.33 -31.57 -12.10
CA ILE A 405 -16.48 -30.36 -12.07
C ILE A 405 -16.43 -29.74 -13.46
N THR A 406 -16.13 -30.54 -14.51
CA THR A 406 -16.08 -30.04 -15.89
C THR A 406 -17.43 -29.42 -16.30
N ALA A 407 -18.55 -30.13 -16.06
CA ALA A 407 -19.87 -29.63 -16.41
C ALA A 407 -20.25 -28.33 -15.66
N ALA A 408 -19.87 -28.21 -14.38
CA ALA A 408 -20.12 -27.02 -13.60
C ALA A 408 -19.29 -25.83 -14.09
N VAL A 409 -18.01 -26.05 -14.42
CA VAL A 409 -17.13 -25.03 -15.00
C VAL A 409 -17.67 -24.54 -16.33
N ASP A 410 -18.07 -25.46 -17.23
CA ASP A 410 -18.63 -25.11 -18.53
C ASP A 410 -19.90 -24.29 -18.40
N ARG A 411 -20.80 -24.67 -17.51
CA ARG A 411 -22.02 -23.93 -17.21
C ARG A 411 -21.69 -22.49 -16.74
N VAL A 412 -20.78 -22.35 -15.78
CA VAL A 412 -20.37 -21.04 -15.26
C VAL A 412 -19.70 -20.21 -16.35
N MET A 413 -18.82 -20.80 -17.14
CA MET A 413 -18.16 -20.12 -18.25
C MET A 413 -19.18 -19.59 -19.27
N VAL A 414 -20.17 -20.39 -19.66
CA VAL A 414 -21.24 -19.96 -20.58
C VAL A 414 -22.05 -18.82 -19.97
N GLU A 415 -22.46 -18.90 -18.70
CA GLU A 415 -23.21 -17.85 -18.01
C GLU A 415 -22.42 -16.52 -17.96
N VAL A 416 -21.10 -16.58 -17.72
CA VAL A 416 -20.22 -15.39 -17.69
C VAL A 416 -20.04 -14.82 -19.10
N LEU A 417 -19.72 -15.65 -20.07
CA LEU A 417 -19.47 -15.22 -21.44
C LEU A 417 -20.73 -14.69 -22.15
N THR A 418 -21.91 -15.15 -21.75
CA THR A 418 -23.22 -14.64 -22.23
C THR A 418 -23.78 -13.48 -21.39
N ARG A 419 -22.99 -12.96 -20.42
CA ARG A 419 -23.38 -11.87 -19.50
C ARG A 419 -24.60 -12.16 -18.61
N GLN A 420 -24.96 -13.41 -18.46
CA GLN A 420 -25.98 -13.82 -17.49
C GLN A 420 -25.46 -13.76 -16.05
N ARG A 421 -24.13 -13.80 -15.90
CA ARG A 421 -23.39 -13.67 -14.65
C ARG A 421 -22.21 -12.72 -14.82
N SER A 422 -21.96 -11.88 -13.83
CA SER A 422 -20.77 -11.04 -13.81
C SER A 422 -19.51 -11.89 -13.57
N PRO A 423 -18.43 -11.69 -14.35
CA PRO A 423 -17.16 -12.36 -14.08
C PRO A 423 -16.66 -11.95 -12.69
N ARG A 424 -16.12 -12.92 -11.96
CA ARG A 424 -15.40 -12.65 -10.72
C ARG A 424 -13.94 -12.34 -11.05
N ALA A 425 -13.44 -11.26 -10.47
CA ALA A 425 -12.01 -10.98 -10.50
C ALA A 425 -11.29 -12.01 -9.61
N LEU A 426 -10.67 -13.00 -10.23
CA LEU A 426 -9.94 -14.08 -9.54
C LEU A 426 -8.45 -13.76 -9.38
N GLU A 427 -7.98 -12.62 -9.89
CA GLU A 427 -6.56 -12.25 -9.94
C GLU A 427 -5.86 -12.38 -8.57
N ARG A 428 -6.54 -11.97 -7.49
CA ARG A 428 -5.99 -12.09 -6.13
C ARG A 428 -5.87 -13.52 -5.62
N VAL A 429 -6.73 -14.39 -6.09
CA VAL A 429 -6.86 -15.80 -5.65
C VAL A 429 -6.10 -16.74 -6.57
N ALA A 430 -6.01 -16.40 -7.86
CA ALA A 430 -5.42 -17.24 -8.90
C ALA A 430 -3.99 -17.71 -8.54
N LEU A 431 -3.13 -16.81 -8.09
CA LEU A 431 -1.76 -17.16 -7.67
C LEU A 431 -1.72 -18.18 -6.53
N ALA A 432 -2.60 -18.03 -5.55
CA ALA A 432 -2.66 -18.93 -4.39
C ALA A 432 -3.22 -20.31 -4.78
N LEU A 433 -4.14 -20.35 -5.72
CA LEU A 433 -4.69 -21.58 -6.28
C LEU A 433 -3.68 -22.24 -7.22
N GLU A 434 -3.08 -21.48 -8.15
CA GLU A 434 -2.11 -22.01 -9.11
C GLU A 434 -0.86 -22.60 -8.44
N ALA A 435 -0.43 -22.07 -7.30
CA ALA A 435 0.75 -22.53 -6.58
C ALA A 435 0.64 -23.98 -6.07
N GLY A 436 -0.57 -24.50 -5.84
CA GLY A 436 -0.84 -25.88 -5.42
C GLY A 436 -1.08 -26.87 -6.58
N HIS A 437 -1.19 -26.38 -7.82
CA HIS A 437 -1.66 -27.17 -8.97
C HIS A 437 -0.71 -27.10 -10.17
N ALA A 438 -0.77 -28.11 -11.03
CA ALA A 438 -0.01 -28.15 -12.28
C ALA A 438 -0.77 -27.42 -13.40
N VAL A 439 -0.49 -26.13 -13.59
CA VAL A 439 -1.12 -25.31 -14.64
C VAL A 439 -0.17 -25.17 -15.84
N GLN A 440 -0.68 -25.42 -17.03
CA GLN A 440 0.04 -25.29 -18.30
C GLN A 440 -0.83 -24.55 -19.32
N VAL A 441 -0.27 -23.55 -20.02
CA VAL A 441 -0.93 -22.80 -21.09
C VAL A 441 -0.11 -22.88 -22.36
N TYR A 442 -0.76 -23.23 -23.47
CA TYR A 442 -0.17 -23.39 -24.79
C TYR A 442 -0.60 -22.24 -25.69
N SER A 443 -0.03 -21.06 -25.49
CA SER A 443 -0.40 -19.82 -26.23
C SER A 443 -0.11 -19.90 -27.73
N ASP A 444 0.82 -20.78 -28.16
CA ASP A 444 1.09 -21.10 -29.56
C ASP A 444 -0.13 -21.74 -30.27
N ARG A 445 -1.13 -22.19 -29.52
CA ARG A 445 -2.39 -22.78 -30.03
C ARG A 445 -3.52 -21.76 -30.19
N PHE A 446 -3.39 -20.57 -29.66
CA PHE A 446 -4.45 -19.53 -29.72
C PHE A 446 -4.88 -19.19 -31.17
N PRO A 447 -3.98 -19.13 -32.17
CA PRO A 447 -4.40 -18.97 -33.57
C PRO A 447 -5.30 -20.07 -34.09
N ALA A 448 -5.11 -21.33 -33.62
CA ALA A 448 -5.95 -22.44 -34.03
C ALA A 448 -7.36 -22.36 -33.41
N VAL A 449 -7.50 -21.83 -32.19
CA VAL A 449 -8.82 -21.55 -31.58
C VAL A 449 -9.57 -20.50 -32.42
N ILE A 450 -8.91 -19.44 -32.84
CA ILE A 450 -9.51 -18.42 -33.70
C ILE A 450 -9.95 -19.00 -35.04
N ALA A 451 -9.09 -19.82 -35.66
CA ALA A 451 -9.46 -20.49 -36.93
C ALA A 451 -10.73 -21.35 -36.75
N ARG A 452 -10.79 -22.13 -35.64
CA ARG A 452 -11.96 -22.95 -35.33
C ARG A 452 -13.22 -22.13 -35.02
N LEU A 453 -13.07 -21.03 -34.29
CA LEU A 453 -14.15 -20.08 -34.00
C LEU A 453 -14.78 -19.52 -35.27
N VAL A 454 -13.97 -19.19 -36.29
CA VAL A 454 -14.45 -18.70 -37.58
C VAL A 454 -15.28 -19.78 -38.31
N GLU A 455 -14.90 -21.07 -38.22
CA GLU A 455 -15.63 -22.16 -38.78
C GLU A 455 -17.00 -22.41 -38.08
N LEU A 456 -17.05 -22.23 -36.76
CA LEU A 456 -18.27 -22.43 -35.94
C LEU A 456 -19.31 -21.30 -36.15
N ARG A 457 -18.89 -20.13 -36.62
CA ARG A 457 -19.80 -19.00 -36.89
C ARG A 457 -20.47 -19.16 -38.24
N PRO A 458 -21.81 -19.05 -38.34
CA PRO A 458 -22.49 -19.12 -39.62
C PRO A 458 -22.01 -17.99 -40.52
N PRO A 459 -21.72 -18.28 -41.83
CA PRO A 459 -21.34 -17.27 -42.80
C PRO A 459 -22.45 -16.23 -42.95
N GLY A 460 -22.15 -14.95 -42.65
CA GLY A 460 -23.10 -13.84 -42.88
C GLY A 460 -23.23 -12.80 -41.78
N ARG A 461 -22.46 -12.87 -40.70
CA ARG A 461 -22.57 -11.91 -39.59
C ARG A 461 -21.47 -10.85 -39.43
N VAL A 462 -20.50 -10.79 -40.30
CA VAL A 462 -19.58 -9.63 -40.38
C VAL A 462 -19.05 -9.52 -41.81
N THR A 463 -19.36 -8.46 -42.53
CA THR A 463 -18.61 -8.08 -43.71
C THR A 463 -17.37 -7.29 -43.28
N PRO A 464 -16.20 -7.51 -43.92
CA PRO A 464 -14.96 -6.78 -43.57
C PRO A 464 -15.05 -5.25 -43.74
N GLU A 465 -16.09 -4.75 -44.39
CA GLU A 465 -16.30 -3.31 -44.64
C GLU A 465 -16.90 -2.56 -43.45
N GLU A 466 -17.54 -3.24 -42.47
CA GLU A 466 -18.10 -2.58 -41.27
C GLU A 466 -17.08 -2.31 -40.15
N VAL A 467 -15.83 -2.78 -40.31
CA VAL A 467 -14.79 -2.67 -39.24
C VAL A 467 -13.88 -1.43 -39.46
N PHE A 468 -13.97 -0.73 -40.58
CA PHE A 468 -13.11 0.41 -40.88
C PHE A 468 -13.90 1.61 -41.43
N GLU A 469 -14.63 2.35 -40.59
CA GLU A 469 -14.84 3.78 -40.74
C GLU A 469 -13.94 4.54 -39.78
N PRO A 470 -12.81 5.13 -40.28
CA PRO A 470 -12.05 6.06 -39.48
C PRO A 470 -12.74 7.42 -39.51
N GLY A 471 -13.38 7.81 -38.43
CA GLY A 471 -13.75 9.21 -38.26
C GLY A 471 -15.23 9.53 -38.04
N ALA A 472 -15.72 9.25 -36.86
CA ALA A 472 -16.82 10.04 -36.30
C ALA A 472 -16.34 10.69 -35.01
N THR A 473 -15.91 11.94 -35.08
CA THR A 473 -15.70 12.83 -33.94
C THR A 473 -17.05 13.06 -33.23
N PRO A 474 -17.18 12.86 -31.92
CA PRO A 474 -18.38 13.24 -31.19
C PRO A 474 -18.46 14.77 -31.11
N GLY A 475 -19.53 15.33 -31.69
CA GLY A 475 -19.88 16.73 -31.56
C GLY A 475 -20.27 17.08 -30.13
N PRO A 476 -20.17 18.36 -29.72
CA PRO A 476 -20.40 18.79 -28.35
C PRO A 476 -21.88 18.62 -27.97
N ARG A 477 -22.09 18.01 -26.82
CA ARG A 477 -23.44 17.98 -26.20
C ARG A 477 -23.73 19.34 -25.59
N SER A 478 -24.87 19.89 -25.97
CA SER A 478 -25.52 21.08 -25.40
C SER A 478 -26.04 20.84 -23.98
#